data_fab153b17896d891c30024b9dba51b4c
#
_entry.id   fab153b17896d891c30024b9dba51b4c
#
_cell.length_a   1.000
_cell.length_b   1.000
_cell.length_c   1.000
_cell.angle_alpha   90.00
_cell.angle_beta   90.00
_cell.angle_gamma   90.00
#
_symmetry.space_group_name_H-M   'P 1'
#
loop_
_entity.id
_entity.type
_entity.pdbx_description
1 polymer ?
#
loop_
_entity_poly.entity_id
_entity_poly.type
_entity_poly.pdbx_seq_one_letter_code
_entity_poly.pdbx_strand_id
1 'polypeptide(L)'
;VDLAGSERIKKTGAQGKQMQEGININKGLLALGNVISALTDEKRAAGGGFAPYRDSKLTRILQDSLGGNSRTTMIACVSPSEMNHEESLSTIKYASRARNIKNKPIVNRDANSMLIESLRTQVETLTIEIKEY
;
A
#
# COMPACT_ATOMS: atom_id res chain seq x y z
N VAL A 1 6.94 1.17 6.71
CA VAL A 1 7.53 -0.11 6.25
C VAL A 1 8.70 0.22 5.33
N ASP A 2 9.87 -0.32 5.65
CA ASP A 2 11.06 -0.25 4.80
C ASP A 2 11.17 -1.56 4.02
N LEU A 3 11.28 -1.47 2.70
CA LEU A 3 11.34 -2.63 1.82
C LEU A 3 12.80 -2.93 1.47
N ALA A 4 13.11 -4.22 1.28
CA ALA A 4 14.41 -4.62 0.75
C ALA A 4 14.64 -4.03 -0.64
N GLY A 5 15.89 -3.87 -1.02
CA GLY A 5 16.28 -3.33 -2.31
C GLY A 5 15.79 -4.14 -3.50
N SER A 6 15.56 -3.46 -4.61
CA SER A 6 15.09 -4.06 -5.87
C SER A 6 16.23 -4.27 -6.88
N GLU A 7 17.47 -4.19 -6.42
CA GLU A 7 18.66 -4.37 -7.24
C GLU A 7 18.72 -5.76 -7.89
N ARG A 8 19.35 -5.81 -9.04
CA ARG A 8 19.58 -7.07 -9.76
C ARG A 8 20.61 -7.92 -9.04
N ILE A 9 20.26 -9.16 -8.69
CA ILE A 9 21.12 -10.13 -8.00
C ILE A 9 22.48 -10.28 -8.70
N LYS A 10 22.52 -10.22 -10.04
CA LYS A 10 23.77 -10.28 -10.79
C LYS A 10 24.77 -9.15 -10.45
N LYS A 11 24.29 -7.99 -10.02
CA LYS A 11 25.12 -6.86 -9.62
C LYS A 11 25.71 -7.02 -8.21
N THR A 12 25.05 -7.81 -7.34
CA THR A 12 25.49 -7.98 -5.95
C THR A 12 26.65 -8.96 -5.80
N GLY A 13 26.95 -9.77 -6.82
CA GLY A 13 27.95 -10.84 -6.73
C GLY A 13 27.59 -11.96 -5.74
N ALA A 14 26.35 -11.98 -5.22
CA ALA A 14 25.89 -12.94 -4.23
C ALA A 14 25.92 -14.36 -4.78
N GLN A 15 26.37 -15.33 -3.93
CA GLN A 15 26.42 -16.74 -4.27
C GLN A 15 25.77 -17.59 -3.17
N GLY A 16 25.43 -18.83 -3.48
CA GLY A 16 24.90 -19.79 -2.53
C GLY A 16 23.64 -19.33 -1.83
N LYS A 17 23.64 -19.31 -0.49
CA LYS A 17 22.49 -18.90 0.34
C LYS A 17 22.07 -17.47 0.13
N GLN A 18 23.02 -16.54 -0.02
CA GLN A 18 22.74 -15.12 -0.27
C GLN A 18 22.04 -14.89 -1.61
N MET A 19 22.45 -15.63 -2.63
CA MET A 19 21.77 -15.59 -3.93
C MET A 19 20.32 -16.07 -3.80
N GLN A 20 20.09 -17.16 -3.06
CA GLN A 20 18.73 -17.69 -2.86
C GLN A 20 17.85 -16.71 -2.07
N GLU A 21 18.41 -16.04 -1.08
CA GLU A 21 17.73 -14.99 -0.32
C GLU A 21 17.34 -13.81 -1.23
N GLY A 22 18.26 -13.31 -2.05
CA GLY A 22 17.99 -12.25 -3.03
C GLY A 22 16.88 -12.62 -4.03
N ILE A 23 16.85 -13.88 -4.49
CA ILE A 23 15.77 -14.38 -5.34
C ILE A 23 14.42 -14.33 -4.62
N ASN A 24 14.36 -14.73 -3.36
CA ASN A 24 13.13 -14.71 -2.57
C ASN A 24 12.64 -13.28 -2.29
N ILE A 25 13.56 -12.35 -2.02
CA ILE A 25 13.25 -10.92 -1.87
C ILE A 25 12.64 -10.37 -3.16
N ASN A 26 13.30 -10.57 -4.29
CA ASN A 26 12.82 -10.08 -5.59
C ASN A 26 11.49 -10.73 -6.01
N LYS A 27 11.24 -11.99 -5.63
CA LYS A 27 9.93 -12.63 -5.84
C LYS A 27 8.82 -11.93 -5.07
N GLY A 28 9.07 -11.50 -3.83
CA GLY A 28 8.13 -10.70 -3.04
C GLY A 28 7.82 -9.34 -3.68
N LEU A 29 8.85 -8.65 -4.18
CA LEU A 29 8.69 -7.38 -4.89
C LEU A 29 7.97 -7.55 -6.25
N LEU A 30 8.17 -8.65 -6.94
CA LEU A 30 7.43 -8.98 -8.16
C LEU A 30 5.94 -9.19 -7.85
N ALA A 31 5.61 -9.93 -6.80
CA ALA A 31 4.22 -10.10 -6.34
C ALA A 31 3.57 -8.75 -6.00
N LEU A 32 4.32 -7.85 -5.34
CA LEU A 32 3.87 -6.48 -5.07
C LEU A 32 3.58 -5.72 -6.38
N GLY A 33 4.45 -5.83 -7.38
CA GLY A 33 4.24 -5.25 -8.71
C GLY A 33 2.97 -5.77 -9.41
N ASN A 34 2.67 -7.05 -9.26
CA ASN A 34 1.45 -7.66 -9.81
C ASN A 34 0.19 -7.12 -9.13
N VAL A 35 0.21 -6.94 -7.81
CA VAL A 35 -0.89 -6.32 -7.06
C VAL A 35 -1.12 -4.88 -7.52
N ILE A 36 -0.06 -4.07 -7.62
CA ILE A 36 -0.15 -2.68 -8.11
C ILE A 36 -0.75 -2.65 -9.52
N SER A 37 -0.28 -3.51 -10.41
CA SER A 37 -0.80 -3.59 -11.78
C SER A 37 -2.28 -3.99 -11.82
N ALA A 38 -2.69 -4.94 -10.97
CA ALA A 38 -4.09 -5.36 -10.89
C ALA A 38 -5.02 -4.25 -10.35
N LEU A 39 -4.53 -3.43 -9.41
CA LEU A 39 -5.29 -2.33 -8.82
C LEU A 39 -5.41 -1.11 -9.75
N THR A 40 -4.52 -0.97 -10.71
CA THR A 40 -4.47 0.18 -11.63
C THR A 40 -5.00 -0.14 -13.03
N ASP A 41 -5.36 -1.39 -13.30
CA ASP A 41 -5.97 -1.81 -14.56
C ASP A 41 -7.50 -1.54 -14.52
N GLU A 42 -7.93 -0.51 -15.22
CA GLU A 42 -9.34 -0.08 -15.28
C GLU A 42 -10.26 -1.19 -15.82
N LYS A 43 -9.79 -2.01 -16.76
CA LYS A 43 -10.57 -3.12 -17.31
C LYS A 43 -10.81 -4.22 -16.27
N ARG A 44 -9.82 -4.48 -15.44
CA ARG A 44 -9.95 -5.42 -14.31
C ARG A 44 -10.81 -4.86 -13.19
N ALA A 45 -10.68 -3.58 -12.89
CA ALA A 45 -11.50 -2.91 -11.88
C ALA A 45 -12.98 -2.93 -12.24
N ALA A 46 -13.34 -2.69 -13.52
CA ALA A 46 -14.71 -2.74 -14.02
C ALA A 46 -15.29 -4.16 -14.06
N GLY A 47 -14.44 -5.18 -14.27
CA GLY A 47 -14.84 -6.59 -14.35
C GLY A 47 -14.82 -7.37 -13.03
N GLY A 48 -14.62 -6.71 -11.87
CA GLY A 48 -14.51 -7.39 -10.57
C GLY A 48 -13.21 -8.19 -10.39
N GLY A 49 -12.15 -7.80 -11.12
CA GLY A 49 -10.86 -8.49 -11.10
C GLY A 49 -10.21 -8.49 -9.73
N PHE A 50 -9.74 -9.66 -9.31
CA PHE A 50 -9.11 -9.88 -8.01
C PHE A 50 -7.65 -9.42 -8.02
N ALA A 51 -7.23 -8.64 -7.02
CA ALA A 51 -5.83 -8.32 -6.80
C ALA A 51 -5.14 -9.44 -6.01
N PRO A 52 -3.98 -9.96 -6.48
CA PRO A 52 -3.37 -11.18 -5.95
C PRO A 52 -2.58 -10.92 -4.65
N TYR A 53 -3.22 -10.40 -3.59
CA TYR A 53 -2.56 -10.13 -2.30
C TYR A 53 -2.00 -11.37 -1.63
N ARG A 54 -2.52 -12.57 -1.96
CA ARG A 54 -2.12 -13.83 -1.32
C ARG A 54 -0.83 -14.43 -1.89
N ASP A 55 -0.29 -13.87 -2.96
CA ASP A 55 0.91 -14.39 -3.62
C ASP A 55 2.19 -14.19 -2.81
N SER A 56 2.20 -13.27 -1.84
CA SER A 56 3.31 -13.11 -0.91
C SER A 56 2.86 -12.64 0.47
N LYS A 57 3.69 -12.92 1.49
CA LYS A 57 3.48 -12.37 2.84
C LYS A 57 3.53 -10.84 2.84
N LEU A 58 4.41 -10.26 2.02
CA LEU A 58 4.56 -8.82 1.86
C LEU A 58 3.26 -8.17 1.36
N THR A 59 2.67 -8.69 0.29
CA THR A 59 1.43 -8.16 -0.27
C THR A 59 0.24 -8.31 0.68
N ARG A 60 0.22 -9.37 1.48
CA ARG A 60 -0.81 -9.53 2.52
C ARG A 60 -0.70 -8.50 3.65
N ILE A 61 0.53 -8.21 4.11
CA ILE A 61 0.77 -7.20 5.15
C ILE A 61 0.43 -5.80 4.64
N LEU A 62 0.71 -5.52 3.37
CA LEU A 62 0.47 -4.22 2.74
C LEU A 62 -0.94 -4.06 2.15
N GLN A 63 -1.84 -5.03 2.33
CA GLN A 63 -3.16 -5.03 1.71
C GLN A 63 -3.96 -3.76 1.99
N ASP A 64 -4.00 -3.31 3.24
CA ASP A 64 -4.73 -2.09 3.62
C ASP A 64 -4.09 -0.82 3.04
N SER A 65 -2.78 -0.85 2.81
CA SER A 65 -2.04 0.25 2.19
C SER A 65 -2.19 0.31 0.67
N LEU A 66 -2.64 -0.77 0.04
CA LEU A 66 -2.74 -0.92 -1.42
C LEU A 66 -4.20 -1.14 -1.82
N GLY A 67 -4.96 -0.08 -1.94
CA GLY A 67 -6.38 -0.12 -2.30
C GLY A 67 -7.33 -0.32 -1.12
N GLY A 68 -6.83 -0.32 0.12
CA GLY A 68 -7.62 -0.52 1.35
C GLY A 68 -7.87 0.76 2.14
N ASN A 69 -8.07 0.59 3.47
CA ASN A 69 -8.42 1.65 4.41
C ASN A 69 -7.16 2.30 5.04
N SER A 70 -6.28 2.87 4.22
CA SER A 70 -5.09 3.57 4.72
C SER A 70 -4.76 4.80 3.87
N ARG A 71 -4.15 5.80 4.50
CA ARG A 71 -3.43 6.85 3.79
C ARG A 71 -2.02 6.36 3.53
N THR A 72 -1.66 6.19 2.26
CA THR A 72 -0.38 5.60 1.88
C THR A 72 0.47 6.60 1.11
N THR A 73 1.72 6.72 1.51
CA THR A 73 2.76 7.46 0.79
C THR A 73 3.86 6.50 0.39
N MET A 74 4.25 6.51 -0.87
CA MET A 74 5.37 5.71 -1.38
C MET A 74 6.58 6.61 -1.59
N ILE A 75 7.70 6.23 -0.98
CA ILE A 75 9.01 6.86 -1.20
C ILE A 75 9.79 5.97 -2.15
N ALA A 76 10.16 6.50 -3.31
CA ALA A 76 10.92 5.79 -4.33
C ALA A 76 12.30 6.42 -4.46
N CYS A 77 13.34 5.64 -4.15
CA CYS A 77 14.73 6.09 -4.23
C CYS A 77 15.30 5.82 -5.62
N VAL A 78 15.97 6.81 -6.18
CA VAL A 78 16.65 6.73 -7.47
C VAL A 78 18.10 7.21 -7.34
N SER A 79 18.99 6.71 -8.18
CA SER A 79 20.39 7.11 -8.24
C SER A 79 20.64 8.01 -9.44
N PRO A 80 21.44 9.09 -9.30
CA PRO A 80 21.83 9.93 -10.42
C PRO A 80 22.95 9.30 -11.27
N SER A 81 23.53 8.18 -10.84
CA SER A 81 24.62 7.51 -11.55
C SER A 81 24.12 6.86 -12.84
N GLU A 82 24.85 7.07 -13.93
CA GLU A 82 24.58 6.46 -15.24
C GLU A 82 24.54 4.92 -15.17
N MET A 83 25.39 4.32 -14.36
CA MET A 83 25.42 2.87 -14.15
C MET A 83 24.09 2.30 -13.59
N ASN A 84 23.28 3.14 -12.96
CA ASN A 84 22.01 2.75 -12.35
C ASN A 84 20.79 3.28 -13.14
N HIS A 85 21.00 3.78 -14.35
CA HIS A 85 19.94 4.39 -15.18
C HIS A 85 18.74 3.45 -15.38
N GLU A 86 18.97 2.19 -15.76
CA GLU A 86 17.90 1.23 -16.00
C GLU A 86 17.08 0.92 -14.73
N GLU A 87 17.76 0.82 -13.58
CA GLU A 87 17.11 0.56 -12.29
C GLU A 87 16.32 1.78 -11.84
N SER A 88 16.88 2.98 -11.96
CA SER A 88 16.19 4.24 -11.67
C SER A 88 14.95 4.43 -12.56
N LEU A 89 15.06 4.15 -13.86
CA LEU A 89 13.92 4.20 -14.78
C LEU A 89 12.82 3.18 -14.41
N SER A 90 13.23 1.96 -14.03
CA SER A 90 12.32 0.93 -13.56
C SER A 90 11.59 1.35 -12.29
N THR A 91 12.30 1.94 -11.34
CA THR A 91 11.75 2.47 -10.09
C THR A 91 10.75 3.59 -10.34
N ILE A 92 11.04 4.53 -11.24
CA ILE A 92 10.12 5.62 -11.61
C ILE A 92 8.84 5.06 -12.26
N LYS A 93 8.96 4.10 -13.18
CA LYS A 93 7.80 3.44 -13.80
C LYS A 93 6.95 2.71 -12.78
N TYR A 94 7.58 2.07 -11.79
CA TYR A 94 6.90 1.40 -10.69
C TYR A 94 6.14 2.39 -9.81
N ALA A 95 6.77 3.48 -9.39
CA ALA A 95 6.17 4.55 -8.60
C ALA A 95 5.01 5.24 -9.35
N SER A 96 5.16 5.47 -10.65
CA SER A 96 4.11 6.04 -11.50
C SER A 96 2.86 5.17 -11.53
N ARG A 97 3.01 3.84 -11.58
CA ARG A 97 1.86 2.92 -11.45
C ARG A 97 1.25 2.98 -10.07
N ALA A 98 2.06 2.92 -9.00
CA ALA A 98 1.59 2.97 -7.63
C ALA A 98 0.78 4.24 -7.32
N ARG A 99 1.12 5.39 -7.93
CA ARG A 99 0.39 6.65 -7.79
C ARG A 99 -1.10 6.56 -8.17
N ASN A 100 -1.44 5.65 -9.05
CA ASN A 100 -2.82 5.48 -9.55
C ASN A 100 -3.69 4.61 -8.62
N ILE A 101 -3.14 4.03 -7.56
CA ILE A 101 -3.90 3.25 -6.58
C ILE A 101 -4.82 4.20 -5.81
N LYS A 102 -6.09 3.83 -5.71
CA LYS A 102 -7.11 4.56 -4.96
C LYS A 102 -7.38 3.86 -3.65
N ASN A 103 -6.92 4.44 -2.54
CA ASN A 103 -7.31 4.01 -1.20
C ASN A 103 -8.63 4.69 -0.78
N LYS A 104 -9.35 4.05 0.14
CA LYS A 104 -10.58 4.59 0.73
C LYS A 104 -10.42 4.70 2.24
N PRO A 105 -9.63 5.67 2.73
CA PRO A 105 -9.36 5.79 4.16
C PRO A 105 -10.63 6.24 4.91
N ILE A 106 -11.02 5.44 5.88
CA ILE A 106 -12.10 5.71 6.82
C ILE A 106 -11.48 5.85 8.20
N VAL A 107 -11.91 6.82 8.98
CA VAL A 107 -11.45 6.96 10.37
C VAL A 107 -11.92 5.74 11.16
N ASN A 108 -10.97 4.96 11.65
CA ASN A 108 -11.28 3.82 12.51
C ASN A 108 -11.60 4.36 13.92
N ARG A 109 -12.88 4.32 14.30
CA ARG A 109 -13.34 4.62 15.65
C ARG A 109 -13.71 3.32 16.36
N ASP A 110 -13.33 3.19 17.61
CA ASP A 110 -13.81 2.09 18.41
C ASP A 110 -15.31 2.27 18.76
N ALA A 111 -15.99 1.19 19.10
CA ALA A 111 -17.42 1.22 19.39
C ALA A 111 -17.75 2.13 20.59
N ASN A 112 -16.86 2.22 21.58
CA ASN A 112 -17.04 3.06 22.77
C ASN A 112 -16.92 4.54 22.41
N SER A 113 -15.94 4.92 21.58
CA SER A 113 -15.79 6.30 21.11
C SER A 113 -16.98 6.76 20.29
N MET A 114 -17.56 5.89 19.45
CA MET A 114 -18.77 6.19 18.69
C MET A 114 -19.99 6.36 19.61
N LEU A 115 -20.12 5.52 20.63
CA LEU A 115 -21.21 5.63 21.61
C LEU A 115 -21.11 6.91 22.42
N ILE A 116 -19.92 7.26 22.91
CA ILE A 116 -19.68 8.49 23.66
C ILE A 116 -20.07 9.73 22.82
N GLU A 117 -19.68 9.77 21.56
CA GLU A 117 -20.01 10.89 20.65
C GLU A 117 -21.52 10.98 20.41
N SER A 118 -22.19 9.84 20.20
CA SER A 118 -23.64 9.78 20.06
C SER A 118 -24.36 10.29 21.31
N LEU A 119 -23.94 9.85 22.51
CA LEU A 119 -24.51 10.29 23.75
C LEU A 119 -24.28 11.79 24.01
N ARG A 120 -23.12 12.33 23.69
CA ARG A 120 -22.85 13.78 23.79
C ARG A 120 -23.80 14.58 22.91
N THR A 121 -23.99 14.18 21.65
CA THR A 121 -24.91 14.83 20.72
C THR A 121 -26.36 14.79 21.25
N GLN A 122 -26.79 13.65 21.82
CA GLN A 122 -28.12 13.54 22.43
C GLN A 122 -28.27 14.48 23.63
N VAL A 123 -27.27 14.55 24.52
CA VAL A 123 -27.28 15.47 25.68
C VAL A 123 -27.35 16.93 25.24
N GLU A 124 -26.59 17.33 24.21
CA GLU A 124 -26.64 18.67 23.66
C GLU A 124 -28.03 19.02 23.12
N THR A 125 -28.63 18.11 22.34
CA THR A 125 -29.97 18.28 21.77
C THR A 125 -31.02 18.45 22.88
N LEU A 126 -31.01 17.56 23.85
CA LEU A 126 -31.95 17.63 25.00
C LEU A 126 -31.74 18.90 25.84
N THR A 127 -30.48 19.35 25.98
CA THR A 127 -30.18 20.59 26.73
C THR A 127 -30.74 21.83 26.02
N ILE A 128 -30.73 21.85 24.69
CA ILE A 128 -31.34 22.93 23.91
C ILE A 128 -32.86 22.86 24.05
N GLU A 129 -33.48 21.71 23.87
CA GLU A 129 -34.91 21.54 24.01
C GLU A 129 -35.42 21.99 25.39
N ILE A 130 -34.72 21.62 26.48
CA ILE A 130 -35.11 22.09 27.86
C ILE A 130 -35.01 23.60 28.03
N LYS A 131 -34.11 24.29 27.31
CA LYS A 131 -33.97 25.75 27.39
C LYS A 131 -35.06 26.51 26.61
N GLU A 132 -35.68 25.84 25.65
CA GLU A 132 -36.77 26.41 24.84
C GLU A 132 -38.15 26.25 25.47
N TYR A 133 -38.25 25.40 26.51
CA TYR A 133 -39.42 25.25 27.36
C TYR A 133 -39.35 26.20 28.57
#